data_4bed57e29fea711561bae835593740f9
#
_entry.id   4bed57e29fea711561bae835593740f9
#
_cell.length_a   1.000
_cell.length_b   1.000
_cell.length_c   1.000
_cell.angle_alpha   90.00
_cell.angle_beta   90.00
_cell.angle_gamma   90.00
#
_symmetry.space_group_name_H-M   'P 1'
#
loop_
_entity.id
_entity.type
_entity.pdbx_description
1 polymer ?
#
loop_
_entity_poly.entity_id
_entity_poly.type
_entity_poly.pdbx_seq_one_letter_code
_entity_poly.pdbx_strand_id
1 'polypeptide(L)' 'SGQSTINNSNEFDIPFNRQQMADFLNLDRSALSKELCKMRNEGLIDFNKNHFIIYNIDN' A
#
# COMPACT_ATOMS: atom_id res chain seq x y z
N SER A 1 -2.21 25.11 4.66
CA SER A 1 -3.50 24.65 4.76
C SER A 1 -3.80 24.04 6.09
N GLY A 2 -2.91 23.52 6.70
CA GLY A 2 -3.12 22.97 8.02
C GLY A 2 -4.28 22.04 8.16
N GLN A 3 -5.13 22.05 7.23
CA GLN A 3 -6.32 21.28 7.38
C GLN A 3 -6.01 19.81 7.39
N SER A 4 -5.01 19.40 6.73
CA SER A 4 -4.78 17.98 6.68
C SER A 4 -3.31 17.68 6.67
N THR A 5 -2.93 16.73 7.45
CA THR A 5 -1.57 16.24 7.44
C THR A 5 -1.33 15.34 6.25
N ILE A 6 -2.38 14.78 5.70
CA ILE A 6 -2.27 13.95 4.52
C ILE A 6 -2.76 14.76 3.35
N ASN A 7 -1.86 15.49 2.76
CA ASN A 7 -2.21 16.36 1.66
C ASN A 7 -2.33 15.63 0.36
N ASN A 8 -1.46 14.67 0.17
CA ASN A 8 -1.39 13.97 -1.09
C ASN A 8 -1.51 12.50 -0.84
N SER A 9 -2.42 11.90 -1.52
CA SER A 9 -2.49 10.45 -1.52
C SER A 9 -2.57 10.02 -2.97
N ASN A 10 -1.87 8.97 -3.29
CA ASN A 10 -1.91 8.37 -4.60
C ASN A 10 -2.76 7.13 -4.51
N GLU A 11 -3.80 7.08 -5.32
CA GLU A 11 -4.68 5.93 -5.37
C GLU A 11 -4.58 5.30 -6.74
N PHE A 12 -4.50 4.00 -6.77
CA PHE A 12 -4.40 3.30 -8.04
C PHE A 12 -4.82 1.86 -7.87
N ASP A 13 -5.20 1.25 -8.97
CA ASP A 13 -5.55 -0.15 -9.00
C ASP A 13 -4.39 -0.92 -9.58
N ILE A 14 -4.06 -2.04 -8.95
CA ILE A 14 -3.00 -2.89 -9.42
C ILE A 14 -3.63 -3.99 -10.27
N PRO A 15 -3.17 -4.18 -11.50
CA PRO A 15 -3.80 -5.13 -12.42
C PRO A 15 -3.47 -6.58 -12.16
N PHE A 16 -2.87 -6.90 -11.04
CA PHE A 16 -2.58 -8.29 -10.70
C PHE A 16 -2.95 -8.56 -9.25
N ASN A 17 -3.18 -9.85 -8.98
CA ASN A 17 -3.56 -10.25 -7.64
C ASN A 17 -2.31 -10.36 -6.75
N ARG A 18 -2.51 -10.77 -5.50
CA ARG A 18 -1.42 -10.85 -4.54
C ARG A 18 -0.36 -11.86 -4.94
N GLN A 19 -0.78 -12.97 -5.51
CA GLN A 19 0.18 -13.98 -5.95
C GLN A 19 1.06 -13.45 -7.06
N GLN A 20 0.46 -12.76 -8.02
CA GLN A 20 1.22 -12.17 -9.12
C GLN A 20 2.16 -11.10 -8.62
N MET A 21 1.69 -10.31 -7.66
CA MET A 21 2.50 -9.27 -7.07
C MET A 21 3.70 -9.85 -6.34
N ALA A 22 3.48 -10.93 -5.59
CA ALA A 22 4.56 -11.59 -4.88
C ALA A 22 5.58 -12.15 -5.86
N ASP A 23 5.11 -12.75 -6.93
CA ASP A 23 5.99 -13.28 -7.98
C ASP A 23 6.83 -12.18 -8.59
N PHE A 24 6.21 -11.06 -8.87
CA PHE A 24 6.89 -9.92 -9.47
C PHE A 24 8.00 -9.41 -8.55
N LEU A 25 7.75 -9.41 -7.26
CA LEU A 25 8.70 -8.91 -6.27
C LEU A 25 9.65 -9.98 -5.75
N ASN A 26 9.52 -11.21 -6.23
CA ASN A 26 10.32 -12.33 -5.77
C ASN A 26 10.12 -12.61 -4.29
N LEU A 27 8.90 -12.50 -3.84
CA LEU A 27 8.54 -12.75 -2.45
C LEU A 27 7.54 -13.88 -2.37
N ASP A 28 7.50 -14.54 -1.22
CA ASP A 28 6.41 -15.44 -0.93
C ASP A 28 5.15 -14.62 -0.69
N ARG A 29 4.01 -15.20 -1.01
CA ARG A 29 2.76 -14.52 -0.78
C ARG A 29 2.59 -14.14 0.69
N SER A 30 3.01 -15.02 1.59
CA SER A 30 2.94 -14.74 3.02
C SER A 30 3.80 -13.54 3.40
N ALA A 31 4.99 -13.47 2.84
CA ALA A 31 5.90 -12.36 3.10
C ALA A 31 5.32 -11.07 2.58
N LEU A 32 4.74 -11.10 1.39
CA LEU A 32 4.11 -9.92 0.83
C LEU A 32 2.97 -9.43 1.72
N SER A 33 2.13 -10.35 2.14
CA SER A 33 1.00 -10.01 2.99
C SER A 33 1.45 -9.37 4.29
N LYS A 34 2.50 -9.91 4.89
CA LYS A 34 3.07 -9.36 6.10
C LYS A 34 3.56 -7.94 5.91
N GLU A 35 4.29 -7.72 4.83
CA GLU A 35 4.84 -6.40 4.55
C GLU A 35 3.74 -5.39 4.32
N LEU A 36 2.71 -5.76 3.58
CA LEU A 36 1.60 -4.88 3.32
C LEU A 36 0.85 -4.53 4.60
N CYS A 37 0.60 -5.52 5.44
CA CYS A 37 -0.06 -5.29 6.70
C CYS A 37 0.76 -4.38 7.60
N LYS A 38 2.06 -4.59 7.62
CA LYS A 38 2.95 -3.76 8.42
C LYS A 38 2.88 -2.31 7.97
N MET A 39 2.98 -2.08 6.69
CA MET A 39 2.92 -0.72 6.16
C MET A 39 1.58 -0.07 6.44
N ARG A 40 0.51 -0.83 6.35
CA ARG A 40 -0.80 -0.30 6.65
C ARG A 40 -0.91 0.09 8.12
N ASN A 41 -0.40 -0.76 8.99
CA ASN A 41 -0.44 -0.47 10.42
C ASN A 41 0.38 0.75 10.78
N GLU A 42 1.41 1.03 10.01
CA GLU A 42 2.23 2.20 10.22
C GLU A 42 1.64 3.45 9.60
N GLY A 43 0.53 3.31 8.89
CA GLY A 43 -0.13 4.46 8.29
C GLY A 43 0.49 4.94 7.01
N LEU A 44 1.33 4.12 6.39
CA LEU A 44 2.00 4.50 5.15
C LEU A 44 1.14 4.24 3.93
N ILE A 45 0.35 3.20 3.99
CA ILE A 45 -0.53 2.84 2.88
C ILE A 45 -1.84 2.29 3.41
N ASP A 46 -2.80 2.21 2.52
CA ASP A 46 -4.00 1.46 2.77
C ASP A 46 -4.32 0.67 1.50
N PHE A 47 -5.12 -0.35 1.61
CA PHE A 47 -5.46 -1.14 0.44
C PHE A 47 -6.74 -1.91 0.67
N ASN A 48 -7.43 -2.17 -0.42
CA ASN A 48 -8.62 -2.98 -0.42
C ASN A 48 -8.63 -3.75 -1.72
N LYS A 49 -8.45 -5.06 -1.63
CA LYS A 49 -8.31 -5.90 -2.82
C LYS A 49 -7.15 -5.39 -3.67
N ASN A 50 -7.42 -4.94 -4.89
CA ASN A 50 -6.37 -4.45 -5.78
C ASN A 50 -6.24 -2.95 -5.78
N HIS A 51 -7.04 -2.27 -4.99
CA HIS A 51 -6.99 -0.82 -4.90
C HIS A 51 -6.03 -0.41 -3.80
N PHE A 52 -5.06 0.40 -4.13
CA PHE A 52 -4.04 0.82 -3.18
C PHE A 52 -4.04 2.33 -3.03
N ILE A 53 -3.76 2.77 -1.83
CA ILE A 53 -3.64 4.18 -1.50
C ILE A 53 -2.31 4.37 -0.80
N ILE A 54 -1.49 5.24 -1.32
CA ILE A 54 -0.21 5.57 -0.70
C ILE A 54 -0.31 6.97 -0.13
N TYR A 55 -0.09 7.09 1.16
CA TYR A 55 -0.19 8.37 1.84
C TYR A 55 1.15 9.08 1.84
N ASN A 56 1.13 10.34 1.43
CA ASN A 56 2.29 11.20 1.56
C ASN A 56 2.13 12.00 2.84
N ILE A 57 2.92 11.64 3.81
CA ILE A 57 2.89 12.36 5.08
C ILE A 57 4.08 13.29 5.09
N ASP A 58 3.76 14.56 5.16
CA ASP A 58 4.77 15.59 5.12
C ASP A 58 5.11 15.99 6.54
N ASN A 59 6.33 15.86 6.90
CA ASN A 59 6.77 16.23 8.25
C ASN A 59 7.39 17.60 8.29
#